data_09c54b68f5a11b31005d7916c5ece724
#
_entry.id   09c54b68f5a11b31005d7916c5ece724
#
_cell.length_a   1.000
_cell.length_b   1.000
_cell.length_c   1.000
_cell.angle_alpha   90.00
_cell.angle_beta   90.00
_cell.angle_gamma   90.00
#
_symmetry.space_group_name_H-M   'P 1'
#
loop_
_entity.id
_entity.type
_entity.pdbx_description
1 polymer ?
#
loop_
_entity_poly.entity_id
_entity_poly.type
_entity_poly.pdbx_seq_one_letter_code
_entity_poly.pdbx_strand_id
1 'polypeptide(L)'
;MKLYNAMTSRFFLLAILCGIAVSPILGQGKTVENPFFSFNTGIKSGGFETLDSQAELLHELGYDGVEKEGIAGFAAMQQAMEKKGLNIYTNYIRVDLDNTEQPYDPSLLEVFKMIEGKPTMVWIHVMSKKYKPSSEENDKLAVPIFQEIADKASIYGVKVMLYPHINMWIECAEDAIRVSRKVNRRNFGMTFNLCHFLAHSNRENVDPLKKFPELAQQAIPYLFAISLNGADLIPKGEKIWNSFIQPLGDGDYNTYLYLKTFLDLGFDGPVGLQTFNIKQNSDVHLKRSIETWREFKKRYASGD
;
A
#
# COMPACT_ATOMS: atom_id res chain seq x y z
N MET A 1 35.81 -7.28 88.74
CA MET A 1 34.79 -8.32 88.47
C MET A 1 33.60 -7.63 87.87
N LYS A 2 33.45 -7.69 86.50
CA LYS A 2 32.43 -6.94 85.74
C LYS A 2 31.47 -7.91 85.17
N LEU A 3 30.20 -7.72 85.54
CA LEU A 3 29.04 -8.40 84.98
C LEU A 3 28.77 -7.86 83.58
N TYR A 4 28.58 -8.75 82.56
CA TYR A 4 28.09 -8.41 81.23
C TYR A 4 26.65 -8.83 81.11
N ASN A 5 25.78 -7.87 80.94
CA ASN A 5 24.36 -8.08 80.56
C ASN A 5 24.25 -8.35 79.09
N ALA A 6 23.59 -9.46 78.71
CA ALA A 6 23.20 -9.77 77.37
C ALA A 6 21.80 -9.20 77.06
N MET A 7 21.72 -8.23 76.18
CA MET A 7 20.45 -7.74 75.57
C MET A 7 20.13 -8.56 74.39
N THR A 8 19.05 -9.33 74.44
CA THR A 8 18.45 -10.05 73.32
C THR A 8 17.55 -9.09 72.54
N SER A 9 17.97 -8.71 71.33
CA SER A 9 17.16 -7.96 70.36
C SER A 9 16.27 -8.92 69.57
N ARG A 10 14.98 -8.79 69.73
CA ARG A 10 13.98 -9.49 68.92
C ARG A 10 13.72 -8.67 67.64
N PHE A 11 14.18 -9.18 66.47
CA PHE A 11 13.80 -8.67 65.15
C PHE A 11 12.40 -9.21 64.78
N PHE A 12 11.42 -8.30 64.69
CA PHE A 12 10.14 -8.59 64.04
C PHE A 12 10.33 -8.45 62.53
N LEU A 13 10.22 -9.56 61.81
CA LEU A 13 10.20 -9.57 60.36
C LEU A 13 8.76 -9.25 59.93
N LEU A 14 8.54 -8.03 59.41
CA LEU A 14 7.27 -7.65 58.77
C LEU A 14 7.32 -8.14 57.32
N ALA A 15 6.62 -9.23 56.99
CA ALA A 15 6.45 -9.69 55.63
C ALA A 15 5.38 -8.83 54.93
N ILE A 16 5.83 -7.88 54.10
CA ILE A 16 4.93 -7.14 53.20
C ILE A 16 4.60 -8.05 52.03
N LEU A 17 3.42 -8.65 52.03
CA LEU A 17 2.83 -9.32 50.84
C LEU A 17 2.39 -8.23 49.86
N CYS A 18 3.25 -7.89 48.87
CA CYS A 18 2.85 -7.17 47.69
C CYS A 18 2.00 -8.10 46.83
N GLY A 19 0.68 -8.03 46.95
CA GLY A 19 -0.25 -8.61 46.01
C GLY A 19 -0.11 -7.91 44.66
N ILE A 20 0.57 -8.53 43.70
CA ILE A 20 0.56 -8.12 42.30
C ILE A 20 -0.85 -8.44 41.78
N ALA A 21 -1.71 -7.43 41.76
CA ALA A 21 -2.97 -7.51 41.02
C ALA A 21 -2.60 -7.62 39.54
N VAL A 22 -2.62 -8.82 38.98
CA VAL A 22 -2.58 -9.04 37.53
C VAL A 22 -3.95 -8.61 37.01
N SER A 23 -4.07 -7.33 36.63
CA SER A 23 -5.22 -6.89 35.83
C SER A 23 -5.19 -7.71 34.54
N PRO A 24 -6.32 -8.36 34.14
CA PRO A 24 -6.36 -8.95 32.81
C PRO A 24 -6.15 -7.81 31.81
N ILE A 25 -5.09 -7.88 31.02
CA ILE A 25 -4.94 -7.09 29.82
C ILE A 25 -6.08 -7.57 28.93
N LEU A 26 -7.21 -6.87 28.98
CA LEU A 26 -8.24 -6.94 27.95
C LEU A 26 -7.51 -6.68 26.66
N GLY A 27 -7.37 -7.70 25.83
CA GLY A 27 -6.68 -7.60 24.57
C GLY A 27 -7.19 -6.37 23.83
N GLN A 28 -6.31 -5.40 23.57
CA GLN A 28 -6.65 -4.28 22.70
C GLN A 28 -7.13 -4.92 21.40
N GLY A 29 -8.40 -4.73 21.08
CA GLY A 29 -8.99 -5.23 19.84
C GLY A 29 -8.10 -4.76 18.67
N LYS A 30 -7.80 -5.65 17.73
CA LYS A 30 -7.06 -5.30 16.54
C LYS A 30 -7.82 -4.17 15.82
N THR A 31 -7.14 -3.09 15.46
CA THR A 31 -7.73 -1.98 14.68
C THR A 31 -7.06 -1.87 13.33
N VAL A 32 -7.80 -1.41 12.33
CA VAL A 32 -7.28 -1.09 10.99
C VAL A 32 -7.26 0.43 10.86
N GLU A 33 -6.09 1.01 11.08
CA GLU A 33 -5.84 2.45 10.98
C GLU A 33 -5.27 2.87 9.61
N ASN A 34 -5.08 1.90 8.73
CA ASN A 34 -4.55 2.12 7.38
C ASN A 34 -5.43 3.10 6.61
N PRO A 35 -4.88 4.20 6.06
CA PRO A 35 -5.62 5.09 5.18
C PRO A 35 -6.13 4.35 3.94
N PHE A 36 -7.36 4.65 3.52
CA PHE A 36 -8.00 4.04 2.35
C PHE A 36 -8.25 5.09 1.27
N PHE A 37 -7.58 4.99 0.15
CA PHE A 37 -7.66 5.95 -0.94
C PHE A 37 -8.11 5.31 -2.26
N SER A 38 -8.72 6.09 -3.16
CA SER A 38 -9.14 5.61 -4.48
C SER A 38 -8.10 5.91 -5.54
N PHE A 39 -7.96 5.02 -6.54
CA PHE A 39 -7.26 5.36 -7.77
C PHE A 39 -8.08 6.39 -8.56
N ASN A 40 -7.40 7.32 -9.22
CA ASN A 40 -8.05 8.41 -9.96
C ASN A 40 -8.74 7.94 -11.24
N THR A 41 -8.51 6.72 -11.66
CA THR A 41 -9.12 6.13 -12.86
C THR A 41 -10.63 5.92 -12.74
N GLY A 42 -11.15 5.77 -11.52
CA GLY A 42 -12.56 5.49 -11.26
C GLY A 42 -13.38 6.61 -10.62
N ILE A 43 -12.83 7.84 -10.52
CA ILE A 43 -13.50 8.93 -9.80
C ILE A 43 -14.12 10.02 -10.70
N LYS A 44 -14.16 9.79 -12.02
CA LYS A 44 -14.45 10.84 -13.02
C LYS A 44 -15.80 10.69 -13.73
N SER A 45 -16.53 9.59 -13.53
CA SER A 45 -17.78 9.32 -14.22
C SER A 45 -19.01 9.68 -13.39
N GLY A 46 -20.13 9.96 -14.06
CA GLY A 46 -21.41 10.22 -13.38
C GLY A 46 -21.57 11.63 -12.83
N GLY A 47 -20.94 12.63 -13.46
CA GLY A 47 -21.03 14.03 -13.04
C GLY A 47 -19.84 14.55 -12.22
N PHE A 48 -18.76 13.75 -12.12
CA PHE A 48 -17.57 14.09 -11.32
C PHE A 48 -16.34 14.37 -12.20
N GLU A 49 -16.50 15.20 -13.24
CA GLU A 49 -15.43 15.51 -14.21
C GLU A 49 -14.43 16.52 -13.68
N THR A 50 -14.81 17.38 -12.70
CA THR A 50 -13.91 18.39 -12.13
C THR A 50 -13.18 17.90 -10.90
N LEU A 51 -12.00 18.48 -10.60
CA LEU A 51 -11.23 18.13 -9.41
C LEU A 51 -12.00 18.42 -8.10
N ASP A 52 -12.75 19.54 -8.08
CA ASP A 52 -13.55 19.90 -6.91
C ASP A 52 -14.71 18.91 -6.68
N SER A 53 -15.41 18.47 -7.76
CA SER A 53 -16.47 17.44 -7.63
C SER A 53 -15.93 16.07 -7.23
N GLN A 54 -14.72 15.70 -7.70
CA GLN A 54 -14.04 14.48 -7.28
C GLN A 54 -13.65 14.52 -5.81
N ALA A 55 -13.10 15.65 -5.35
CA ALA A 55 -12.74 15.83 -3.95
C ALA A 55 -13.98 15.81 -3.04
N GLU A 56 -15.09 16.43 -3.47
CA GLU A 56 -16.36 16.39 -2.74
C GLU A 56 -16.88 14.95 -2.59
N LEU A 57 -16.94 14.22 -3.71
CA LEU A 57 -17.40 12.81 -3.70
C LEU A 57 -16.58 11.95 -2.72
N LEU A 58 -15.25 12.00 -2.80
CA LEU A 58 -14.38 11.22 -1.94
C LEU A 58 -14.55 11.60 -0.46
N HIS A 59 -14.66 12.91 -0.16
CA HIS A 59 -14.89 13.41 1.18
C HIS A 59 -16.24 12.94 1.76
N GLU A 60 -17.33 13.10 1.00
CA GLU A 60 -18.68 12.67 1.43
C GLU A 60 -18.78 11.16 1.68
N LEU A 61 -18.09 10.36 0.86
CA LEU A 61 -18.03 8.92 1.03
C LEU A 61 -17.11 8.49 2.19
N GLY A 62 -16.18 9.35 2.64
CA GLY A 62 -15.25 9.09 3.73
C GLY A 62 -14.02 8.30 3.32
N TYR A 63 -13.52 8.55 2.10
CA TYR A 63 -12.16 8.15 1.71
C TYR A 63 -11.12 9.08 2.35
N ASP A 64 -9.91 8.59 2.56
CA ASP A 64 -8.81 9.39 3.09
C ASP A 64 -8.07 10.18 1.99
N GLY A 65 -8.30 9.85 0.72
CA GLY A 65 -7.67 10.54 -0.39
C GLY A 65 -7.70 9.79 -1.72
N VAL A 66 -6.70 10.09 -2.55
CA VAL A 66 -6.65 9.67 -3.95
C VAL A 66 -5.22 9.34 -4.39
N GLU A 67 -5.10 8.59 -5.49
CA GLU A 67 -3.91 8.50 -6.33
C GLU A 67 -3.87 9.66 -7.33
N LYS A 68 -2.69 10.09 -7.74
CA LYS A 68 -2.47 11.01 -8.88
C LYS A 68 -1.62 10.34 -9.94
N GLU A 69 -2.18 10.17 -11.15
CA GLU A 69 -1.45 9.69 -12.30
C GLU A 69 -0.66 10.82 -12.97
N GLY A 70 0.64 10.59 -13.19
CA GLY A 70 1.55 11.53 -13.84
C GLY A 70 1.81 12.81 -13.03
N ILE A 71 2.65 13.68 -13.57
CA ILE A 71 3.10 14.91 -12.92
C ILE A 71 2.18 16.11 -13.29
N ALA A 72 1.72 16.14 -14.53
CA ALA A 72 0.89 17.25 -15.03
C ALA A 72 -0.37 17.43 -14.16
N GLY A 73 -0.63 18.67 -13.73
CA GLY A 73 -1.79 19.01 -12.89
C GLY A 73 -1.70 18.51 -11.44
N PHE A 74 -0.53 18.05 -10.97
CA PHE A 74 -0.36 17.58 -9.59
C PHE A 74 -0.76 18.63 -8.57
N ALA A 75 -0.23 19.86 -8.67
CA ALA A 75 -0.52 20.95 -7.74
C ALA A 75 -2.03 21.31 -7.69
N ALA A 76 -2.71 21.30 -8.84
CA ALA A 76 -4.14 21.59 -8.90
C ALA A 76 -4.96 20.51 -8.19
N MET A 77 -4.63 19.21 -8.41
CA MET A 77 -5.30 18.11 -7.72
C MET A 77 -5.03 18.15 -6.22
N GLN A 78 -3.78 18.40 -5.82
CA GLN A 78 -3.40 18.52 -4.42
C GLN A 78 -4.23 19.62 -3.73
N GLN A 79 -4.34 20.80 -4.33
CA GLN A 79 -5.13 21.90 -3.78
C GLN A 79 -6.62 21.54 -3.63
N ALA A 80 -7.21 20.86 -4.63
CA ALA A 80 -8.61 20.42 -4.56
C ALA A 80 -8.84 19.41 -3.42
N MET A 81 -7.94 18.44 -3.27
CA MET A 81 -8.02 17.43 -2.21
C MET A 81 -7.83 18.05 -0.82
N GLU A 82 -6.82 18.90 -0.64
CA GLU A 82 -6.53 19.56 0.65
C GLU A 82 -7.66 20.47 1.14
N LYS A 83 -8.40 21.15 0.26
CA LYS A 83 -9.61 21.93 0.63
C LYS A 83 -10.68 21.08 1.31
N LYS A 84 -10.68 19.76 1.08
CA LYS A 84 -11.63 18.80 1.66
C LYS A 84 -10.99 17.94 2.76
N GLY A 85 -9.75 18.22 3.18
CA GLY A 85 -9.02 17.44 4.16
C GLY A 85 -8.55 16.08 3.65
N LEU A 86 -8.49 15.90 2.33
CA LEU A 86 -8.03 14.69 1.68
C LEU A 86 -6.56 14.79 1.28
N ASN A 87 -5.89 13.63 1.16
CA ASN A 87 -4.50 13.55 0.74
C ASN A 87 -4.35 12.93 -0.66
N ILE A 88 -3.27 13.26 -1.36
CA ILE A 88 -2.74 12.40 -2.41
C ILE A 88 -1.81 11.40 -1.73
N TYR A 89 -2.16 10.10 -1.72
CA TYR A 89 -1.33 9.06 -1.11
C TYR A 89 -0.23 8.57 -2.02
N THR A 90 -0.50 8.55 -3.33
CA THR A 90 0.46 8.05 -4.30
C THR A 90 0.47 8.88 -5.57
N ASN A 91 1.67 9.07 -6.14
CA ASN A 91 1.84 9.64 -7.47
C ASN A 91 2.41 8.58 -8.41
N TYR A 92 1.64 8.19 -9.43
CA TYR A 92 1.98 7.13 -10.39
C TYR A 92 2.80 7.70 -11.54
N ILE A 93 4.08 7.32 -11.63
CA ILE A 93 4.99 7.83 -12.65
C ILE A 93 5.62 6.72 -13.48
N ARG A 94 6.08 7.09 -14.67
CA ARG A 94 6.76 6.19 -15.61
C ARG A 94 8.28 6.31 -15.46
N VAL A 95 8.96 5.16 -15.48
CA VAL A 95 10.38 5.03 -15.83
C VAL A 95 10.46 4.20 -17.10
N ASP A 96 11.24 4.67 -18.09
CA ASP A 96 11.44 4.02 -19.37
C ASP A 96 12.91 3.59 -19.52
N LEU A 97 13.17 2.30 -19.42
CA LEU A 97 14.53 1.74 -19.51
C LEU A 97 15.13 1.84 -20.92
N ASP A 98 14.32 2.09 -21.95
CA ASP A 98 14.80 2.25 -23.31
C ASP A 98 15.39 3.64 -23.56
N ASN A 99 15.02 4.63 -22.73
CA ASN A 99 15.56 5.99 -22.76
C ASN A 99 16.65 6.16 -21.70
N THR A 100 17.88 5.82 -22.05
CA THR A 100 19.01 5.86 -21.12
C THR A 100 19.49 7.26 -20.76
N GLU A 101 19.18 8.29 -21.56
CA GLU A 101 19.56 9.68 -21.29
C GLU A 101 18.59 10.36 -20.32
N GLN A 102 17.30 10.06 -20.44
CA GLN A 102 16.25 10.63 -19.61
C GLN A 102 15.18 9.57 -19.28
N PRO A 103 15.48 8.63 -18.38
CA PRO A 103 14.59 7.49 -18.10
C PRO A 103 13.29 7.87 -17.40
N TYR A 104 13.19 9.05 -16.81
CA TYR A 104 12.00 9.60 -16.16
C TYR A 104 11.89 11.12 -16.37
N ASP A 105 10.72 11.67 -16.12
CA ASP A 105 10.45 13.10 -16.26
C ASP A 105 11.23 13.89 -15.20
N PRO A 106 12.12 14.83 -15.60
CA PRO A 106 12.94 15.62 -14.67
C PRO A 106 12.11 16.52 -13.74
N SER A 107 10.86 16.87 -14.10
CA SER A 107 9.94 17.60 -13.24
C SER A 107 9.47 16.79 -12.01
N LEU A 108 9.82 15.51 -11.91
CA LEU A 108 9.62 14.70 -10.70
C LEU A 108 10.27 15.34 -9.46
N LEU A 109 11.37 16.07 -9.63
CA LEU A 109 12.01 16.79 -8.54
C LEU A 109 11.12 17.89 -7.94
N GLU A 110 10.31 18.55 -8.76
CA GLU A 110 9.34 19.55 -8.28
C GLU A 110 8.20 18.87 -7.52
N VAL A 111 7.80 17.65 -7.92
CA VAL A 111 6.83 16.85 -7.14
C VAL A 111 7.41 16.53 -5.77
N PHE A 112 8.66 16.08 -5.67
CA PHE A 112 9.28 15.78 -4.37
C PHE A 112 9.25 16.99 -3.42
N LYS A 113 9.54 18.19 -3.92
CA LYS A 113 9.43 19.44 -3.14
C LYS A 113 7.99 19.73 -2.68
N MET A 114 7.01 19.52 -3.56
CA MET A 114 5.59 19.78 -3.23
C MET A 114 5.05 18.81 -2.18
N ILE A 115 5.57 17.59 -2.10
CA ILE A 115 5.09 16.54 -1.19
C ILE A 115 5.95 16.38 0.06
N GLU A 116 6.95 17.22 0.26
CA GLU A 116 7.74 17.24 1.49
C GLU A 116 6.85 17.39 2.72
N GLY A 117 7.04 16.51 3.71
CA GLY A 117 6.21 16.47 4.92
C GLY A 117 4.78 15.97 4.75
N LYS A 118 4.38 15.52 3.54
CA LYS A 118 3.06 14.96 3.25
C LYS A 118 3.10 13.42 3.21
N PRO A 119 1.96 12.74 3.35
CA PRO A 119 1.91 11.28 3.30
C PRO A 119 2.09 10.72 1.89
N THR A 120 2.26 11.57 0.88
CA THR A 120 2.38 11.18 -0.52
C THR A 120 3.67 10.40 -0.77
N MET A 121 3.54 9.26 -1.44
CA MET A 121 4.65 8.46 -1.94
C MET A 121 4.63 8.43 -3.47
N VAL A 122 5.78 8.17 -4.08
CA VAL A 122 5.85 8.00 -5.52
C VAL A 122 5.94 6.52 -5.85
N TRP A 123 5.04 6.01 -6.70
CA TRP A 123 5.14 4.65 -7.22
C TRP A 123 5.42 4.64 -8.72
N ILE A 124 6.34 3.75 -9.08
CA ILE A 124 6.96 3.70 -10.39
C ILE A 124 6.48 2.47 -11.14
N HIS A 125 5.87 2.66 -12.31
CA HIS A 125 5.77 1.60 -13.31
C HIS A 125 6.93 1.69 -14.29
N VAL A 126 7.46 0.54 -14.69
CA VAL A 126 8.71 0.47 -15.44
C VAL A 126 8.47 -0.11 -16.83
N MET A 127 8.69 0.72 -17.85
CA MET A 127 8.47 0.36 -19.24
C MET A 127 9.78 -0.04 -19.93
N SER A 128 9.68 -1.00 -20.83
CA SER A 128 10.69 -1.28 -21.84
C SER A 128 10.03 -2.00 -23.03
N LYS A 129 10.50 -1.71 -24.25
CA LYS A 129 10.23 -2.46 -25.46
C LYS A 129 11.40 -3.34 -25.87
N LYS A 130 12.60 -3.02 -25.38
CA LYS A 130 13.86 -3.72 -25.68
C LYS A 130 14.05 -4.94 -24.77
N TYR A 131 13.69 -4.80 -23.51
CA TYR A 131 13.96 -5.82 -22.49
C TYR A 131 12.68 -6.54 -22.13
N LYS A 132 12.76 -7.86 -22.03
CA LYS A 132 11.62 -8.69 -21.64
C LYS A 132 11.17 -8.36 -20.20
N PRO A 133 9.86 -8.47 -19.91
CA PRO A 133 9.39 -8.46 -18.53
C PRO A 133 10.22 -9.42 -17.66
N SER A 134 10.44 -9.04 -16.42
CA SER A 134 11.14 -9.83 -15.39
C SER A 134 12.60 -10.20 -15.71
N SER A 135 13.22 -9.59 -16.73
CA SER A 135 14.61 -9.93 -17.13
C SER A 135 15.64 -9.45 -16.12
N GLU A 136 16.14 -10.37 -15.30
CA GLU A 136 17.08 -10.09 -14.20
C GLU A 136 18.45 -9.56 -14.70
N GLU A 137 18.90 -9.97 -15.86
CA GLU A 137 20.17 -9.50 -16.46
C GLU A 137 20.18 -7.98 -16.71
N ASN A 138 19.00 -7.36 -16.77
CA ASN A 138 18.84 -5.92 -16.96
C ASN A 138 18.70 -5.13 -15.65
N ASP A 139 18.71 -5.77 -14.49
CA ASP A 139 18.76 -5.09 -13.20
C ASP A 139 19.96 -4.12 -13.09
N LYS A 140 21.09 -4.44 -13.72
CA LYS A 140 22.28 -3.57 -13.80
C LYS A 140 22.02 -2.21 -14.45
N LEU A 141 20.99 -2.10 -15.29
CA LEU A 141 20.58 -0.83 -15.93
C LEU A 141 19.55 -0.11 -15.04
N ALA A 142 18.61 -0.84 -14.47
CA ALA A 142 17.48 -0.28 -13.74
C ALA A 142 17.87 0.16 -12.31
N VAL A 143 18.69 -0.62 -11.61
CA VAL A 143 19.07 -0.35 -10.22
C VAL A 143 19.73 1.02 -10.03
N PRO A 144 20.70 1.46 -10.85
CA PRO A 144 21.30 2.80 -10.73
C PRO A 144 20.27 3.93 -10.92
N ILE A 145 19.30 3.78 -11.84
CA ILE A 145 18.22 4.76 -12.07
C ILE A 145 17.35 4.88 -10.81
N PHE A 146 16.97 3.75 -10.22
CA PHE A 146 16.16 3.77 -9.01
C PHE A 146 16.91 4.27 -7.78
N GLN A 147 18.21 4.00 -7.69
CA GLN A 147 19.07 4.59 -6.65
C GLN A 147 19.12 6.11 -6.77
N GLU A 148 19.29 6.64 -7.97
CA GLU A 148 19.28 8.08 -8.23
C GLU A 148 17.95 8.72 -7.83
N ILE A 149 16.80 8.12 -8.23
CA ILE A 149 15.48 8.62 -7.88
C ILE A 149 15.28 8.58 -6.35
N ALA A 150 15.65 7.48 -5.71
CA ALA A 150 15.53 7.33 -4.26
C ALA A 150 16.43 8.32 -3.50
N ASP A 151 17.65 8.54 -3.95
CA ASP A 151 18.59 9.48 -3.34
C ASP A 151 18.08 10.93 -3.45
N LYS A 152 17.54 11.33 -4.62
CA LYS A 152 16.87 12.63 -4.81
C LYS A 152 15.62 12.78 -3.94
N ALA A 153 14.78 11.74 -3.87
CA ALA A 153 13.57 11.74 -3.04
C ALA A 153 13.88 11.82 -1.55
N SER A 154 15.01 11.23 -1.11
CA SER A 154 15.41 11.21 0.30
C SER A 154 15.70 12.60 0.87
N ILE A 155 16.11 13.56 0.02
CA ILE A 155 16.35 14.96 0.39
C ILE A 155 15.07 15.60 0.96
N TYR A 156 13.91 15.16 0.47
CA TYR A 156 12.59 15.65 0.85
C TYR A 156 11.82 14.69 1.76
N GLY A 157 12.47 13.64 2.27
CA GLY A 157 11.82 12.62 3.11
C GLY A 157 10.79 11.75 2.36
N VAL A 158 10.82 11.76 1.01
CA VAL A 158 9.83 11.07 0.18
C VAL A 158 10.18 9.60 0.00
N LYS A 159 9.19 8.73 0.16
CA LYS A 159 9.28 7.30 -0.18
C LYS A 159 8.97 7.07 -1.65
N VAL A 160 9.75 6.19 -2.26
CA VAL A 160 9.59 5.75 -3.65
C VAL A 160 9.39 4.23 -3.67
N MET A 161 8.50 3.73 -4.50
CA MET A 161 8.21 2.30 -4.57
C MET A 161 7.91 1.84 -5.99
N LEU A 162 8.27 0.60 -6.27
CA LEU A 162 7.93 -0.06 -7.52
C LEU A 162 6.47 -0.48 -7.55
N TYR A 163 5.84 -0.29 -8.70
CA TYR A 163 4.48 -0.75 -8.99
C TYR A 163 4.53 -1.93 -9.96
N PRO A 164 4.50 -3.19 -9.48
CA PRO A 164 4.43 -4.36 -10.35
C PRO A 164 3.18 -4.29 -11.24
N HIS A 165 3.39 -4.42 -12.55
CA HIS A 165 2.32 -4.36 -13.54
C HIS A 165 2.55 -5.38 -14.64
N ILE A 166 1.61 -6.28 -14.85
CA ILE A 166 1.69 -7.31 -15.90
C ILE A 166 2.00 -6.67 -17.28
N ASN A 167 2.87 -7.30 -18.03
CA ASN A 167 3.40 -6.85 -19.33
C ASN A 167 4.34 -5.61 -19.24
N MET A 168 4.75 -5.18 -18.06
CA MET A 168 5.78 -4.17 -17.87
C MET A 168 7.07 -4.83 -17.39
N TRP A 169 8.18 -4.09 -17.34
CA TRP A 169 9.47 -4.69 -16.99
C TRP A 169 9.52 -5.16 -15.52
N ILE A 170 9.00 -4.40 -14.56
CA ILE A 170 8.64 -4.90 -13.22
C ILE A 170 7.24 -5.48 -13.33
N GLU A 171 7.16 -6.78 -13.57
CA GLU A 171 5.90 -7.42 -13.92
C GLU A 171 5.15 -8.01 -12.74
N CYS A 172 5.86 -8.59 -11.80
CA CYS A 172 5.31 -9.29 -10.65
C CYS A 172 5.93 -8.84 -9.32
N ALA A 173 5.37 -9.29 -8.21
CA ALA A 173 5.87 -8.93 -6.87
C ALA A 173 7.30 -9.43 -6.64
N GLU A 174 7.66 -10.59 -7.16
CA GLU A 174 9.01 -11.16 -7.08
C GLU A 174 10.06 -10.24 -7.72
N ASP A 175 9.73 -9.61 -8.86
CA ASP A 175 10.62 -8.62 -9.50
C ASP A 175 10.83 -7.42 -8.61
N ALA A 176 9.73 -6.89 -8.05
CA ALA A 176 9.80 -5.73 -7.17
C ALA A 176 10.61 -6.02 -5.90
N ILE A 177 10.46 -7.19 -5.30
CA ILE A 177 11.27 -7.65 -4.16
C ILE A 177 12.75 -7.74 -4.55
N ARG A 178 13.05 -8.40 -5.68
CA ARG A 178 14.41 -8.57 -6.20
C ARG A 178 15.10 -7.23 -6.41
N VAL A 179 14.43 -6.32 -7.12
CA VAL A 179 14.99 -5.02 -7.47
C VAL A 179 15.07 -4.11 -6.25
N SER A 180 14.07 -4.06 -5.37
CA SER A 180 14.12 -3.27 -4.14
C SER A 180 15.30 -3.69 -3.24
N ARG A 181 15.57 -4.99 -3.15
CA ARG A 181 16.75 -5.51 -2.43
C ARG A 181 18.06 -5.00 -3.03
N LYS A 182 18.18 -4.99 -4.37
CA LYS A 182 19.39 -4.51 -5.09
C LYS A 182 19.55 -2.99 -5.00
N VAL A 183 18.47 -2.22 -5.03
CA VAL A 183 18.48 -0.76 -4.83
C VAL A 183 19.01 -0.40 -3.44
N ASN A 184 18.61 -1.12 -2.42
CA ASN A 184 19.10 -1.00 -1.04
C ASN A 184 19.10 0.45 -0.52
N ARG A 185 17.92 1.10 -0.54
CA ARG A 185 17.67 2.41 0.05
C ARG A 185 16.47 2.32 1.00
N ARG A 186 16.55 2.94 2.19
CA ARG A 186 15.48 2.88 3.21
C ARG A 186 14.16 3.49 2.74
N ASN A 187 14.23 4.47 1.86
CA ASN A 187 13.07 5.13 1.27
C ASN A 187 12.63 4.53 -0.08
N PHE A 188 13.16 3.35 -0.45
CA PHE A 188 12.80 2.65 -1.68
C PHE A 188 12.24 1.28 -1.38
N GLY A 189 11.09 0.97 -1.97
CA GLY A 189 10.39 -0.29 -1.73
C GLY A 189 9.45 -0.67 -2.87
N MET A 190 8.31 -1.25 -2.52
CA MET A 190 7.31 -1.71 -3.48
C MET A 190 5.88 -1.50 -2.98
N THR A 191 4.93 -1.55 -3.89
CA THR A 191 3.52 -1.84 -3.61
C THR A 191 3.17 -3.25 -4.03
N PHE A 192 2.19 -3.87 -3.35
CA PHE A 192 1.63 -5.14 -3.77
C PHE A 192 0.23 -4.92 -4.37
N ASN A 193 0.04 -5.31 -5.64
CA ASN A 193 -1.17 -5.03 -6.39
C ASN A 193 -1.97 -6.31 -6.66
N LEU A 194 -3.14 -6.44 -6.05
CA LEU A 194 -3.98 -7.65 -6.15
C LEU A 194 -4.31 -8.01 -7.61
N CYS A 195 -4.81 -7.06 -8.39
CA CYS A 195 -5.25 -7.36 -9.75
C CYS A 195 -4.11 -7.86 -10.66
N HIS A 196 -2.90 -7.27 -10.53
CA HIS A 196 -1.74 -7.72 -11.30
C HIS A 196 -1.18 -9.04 -10.80
N PHE A 197 -1.23 -9.29 -9.50
CA PHE A 197 -0.87 -10.58 -8.92
C PHE A 197 -1.78 -11.69 -9.44
N LEU A 198 -3.10 -11.49 -9.46
CA LEU A 198 -4.06 -12.46 -10.00
C LEU A 198 -3.87 -12.67 -11.51
N ALA A 199 -3.70 -11.59 -12.28
CA ALA A 199 -3.48 -11.67 -13.72
C ALA A 199 -2.18 -12.40 -14.06
N HIS A 200 -1.09 -12.15 -13.34
CA HIS A 200 0.17 -12.85 -13.51
C HIS A 200 0.05 -14.32 -13.12
N SER A 201 -0.56 -14.64 -11.98
CA SER A 201 -0.77 -16.01 -11.53
C SER A 201 -1.61 -16.81 -12.53
N ASN A 202 -2.67 -16.21 -13.08
CA ASN A 202 -3.49 -16.83 -14.11
C ASN A 202 -2.70 -17.12 -15.40
N ARG A 203 -1.87 -16.18 -15.85
CA ARG A 203 -1.04 -16.36 -17.05
C ARG A 203 0.00 -17.47 -16.87
N GLU A 204 0.62 -17.55 -15.69
CA GLU A 204 1.63 -18.57 -15.36
C GLU A 204 1.00 -19.91 -14.92
N ASN A 205 -0.34 -19.99 -14.90
CA ASN A 205 -1.07 -21.18 -14.42
C ASN A 205 -0.66 -21.61 -12.99
N VAL A 206 -0.49 -20.63 -12.10
CA VAL A 206 -0.13 -20.83 -10.70
C VAL A 206 -1.33 -20.52 -9.81
N ASP A 207 -1.59 -21.37 -8.83
CA ASP A 207 -2.65 -21.16 -7.83
C ASP A 207 -2.31 -19.95 -6.94
N PRO A 208 -3.04 -18.82 -7.06
CA PRO A 208 -2.73 -17.63 -6.29
C PRO A 208 -2.96 -17.83 -4.79
N LEU A 209 -3.89 -18.69 -4.38
CA LEU A 209 -4.17 -18.92 -2.96
C LEU A 209 -3.02 -19.63 -2.25
N LYS A 210 -2.31 -20.51 -2.98
CA LYS A 210 -1.11 -21.18 -2.44
C LYS A 210 0.13 -20.31 -2.47
N LYS A 211 0.27 -19.49 -3.52
CA LYS A 211 1.45 -18.63 -3.72
C LYS A 211 1.45 -17.41 -2.78
N PHE A 212 0.29 -16.82 -2.54
CA PHE A 212 0.16 -15.52 -1.89
C PHE A 212 0.77 -15.44 -0.49
N PRO A 213 0.53 -16.37 0.47
CA PRO A 213 1.00 -16.21 1.85
C PRO A 213 2.52 -16.09 1.98
N GLU A 214 3.26 -16.93 1.27
CA GLU A 214 4.72 -16.87 1.27
C GLU A 214 5.24 -15.60 0.59
N LEU A 215 4.66 -15.24 -0.55
CA LEU A 215 5.05 -14.04 -1.28
C LEU A 215 4.75 -12.75 -0.49
N ALA A 216 3.62 -12.69 0.22
CA ALA A 216 3.29 -11.60 1.11
C ALA A 216 4.35 -11.43 2.22
N GLN A 217 4.76 -12.53 2.85
CA GLN A 217 5.80 -12.50 3.87
C GLN A 217 7.15 -12.01 3.31
N GLN A 218 7.52 -12.42 2.10
CA GLN A 218 8.74 -11.96 1.43
C GLN A 218 8.68 -10.47 1.06
N ALA A 219 7.48 -9.94 0.77
CA ALA A 219 7.28 -8.54 0.39
C ALA A 219 7.36 -7.56 1.58
N ILE A 220 6.95 -7.97 2.78
CA ILE A 220 6.84 -7.10 3.97
C ILE A 220 8.05 -6.19 4.20
N PRO A 221 9.31 -6.63 4.11
CA PRO A 221 10.47 -5.77 4.37
C PRO A 221 10.60 -4.58 3.40
N TYR A 222 9.91 -4.62 2.27
CA TYR A 222 9.96 -3.62 1.20
C TYR A 222 8.61 -2.94 0.96
N LEU A 223 7.55 -3.36 1.64
CA LEU A 223 6.18 -2.99 1.34
C LEU A 223 5.82 -1.63 1.94
N PHE A 224 5.46 -0.66 1.09
CA PHE A 224 5.03 0.68 1.53
C PHE A 224 3.54 0.93 1.33
N ALA A 225 2.91 0.26 0.37
CA ALA A 225 1.49 0.32 0.10
C ALA A 225 0.98 -1.01 -0.46
N ILE A 226 -0.32 -1.25 -0.38
CA ILE A 226 -0.99 -2.30 -1.14
C ILE A 226 -2.13 -1.71 -1.95
N SER A 227 -2.53 -2.38 -3.02
CA SER A 227 -3.80 -2.10 -3.67
C SER A 227 -4.69 -3.33 -3.71
N LEU A 228 -5.99 -3.10 -3.56
CA LEU A 228 -7.01 -4.14 -3.58
C LEU A 228 -8.25 -3.68 -4.35
N ASN A 229 -9.10 -4.63 -4.66
CA ASN A 229 -10.38 -4.44 -5.34
C ASN A 229 -11.20 -5.73 -5.22
N GLY A 230 -12.45 -5.72 -5.64
CA GLY A 230 -13.19 -6.95 -5.88
C GLY A 230 -12.62 -7.69 -7.09
N ALA A 231 -12.60 -9.02 -7.05
CA ALA A 231 -12.07 -9.83 -8.13
C ALA A 231 -12.69 -11.23 -8.17
N ASP A 232 -12.66 -11.85 -9.34
CA ASP A 232 -12.86 -13.30 -9.46
C ASP A 232 -11.52 -14.03 -9.31
N LEU A 233 -11.55 -15.23 -8.74
CA LEU A 233 -10.36 -16.09 -8.62
C LEU A 233 -9.90 -16.59 -10.00
N ILE A 234 -10.87 -16.92 -10.85
CA ILE A 234 -10.65 -17.37 -12.24
C ILE A 234 -11.36 -16.39 -13.16
N PRO A 235 -10.69 -15.88 -14.20
CA PRO A 235 -11.30 -14.92 -15.09
C PRO A 235 -12.49 -15.52 -15.85
N LYS A 236 -13.56 -14.75 -15.95
CA LYS A 236 -14.80 -15.09 -16.65
C LYS A 236 -14.86 -14.28 -17.95
N GLY A 237 -14.81 -14.95 -19.09
CA GLY A 237 -14.86 -14.34 -20.42
C GLY A 237 -13.51 -13.80 -20.91
N GLU A 238 -13.53 -13.16 -22.09
CA GLU A 238 -12.30 -12.76 -22.81
C GLU A 238 -11.55 -11.57 -22.21
N LYS A 239 -12.26 -10.68 -21.52
CA LYS A 239 -11.69 -9.45 -20.94
C LYS A 239 -11.31 -9.68 -19.48
N ILE A 240 -10.12 -10.22 -19.24
CA ILE A 240 -9.64 -10.59 -17.89
C ILE A 240 -9.75 -9.45 -16.87
N TRP A 241 -9.60 -8.19 -17.28
CA TRP A 241 -9.70 -7.06 -16.37
C TRP A 241 -11.11 -6.86 -15.79
N ASN A 242 -12.16 -7.30 -16.47
CA ASN A 242 -13.51 -7.28 -15.92
C ASN A 242 -13.70 -8.29 -14.78
N SER A 243 -12.87 -9.33 -14.74
CA SER A 243 -12.85 -10.31 -13.66
C SER A 243 -11.88 -9.92 -12.54
N PHE A 244 -10.76 -9.33 -12.89
CA PHE A 244 -9.72 -9.02 -11.90
C PHE A 244 -9.81 -7.60 -11.30
N ILE A 245 -10.68 -6.73 -11.82
CA ILE A 245 -10.93 -5.39 -11.28
C ILE A 245 -12.44 -5.14 -11.23
N GLN A 246 -13.00 -5.26 -10.04
CA GLN A 246 -14.41 -5.06 -9.73
C GLN A 246 -14.53 -4.13 -8.51
N PRO A 247 -15.71 -3.54 -8.25
CA PRO A 247 -15.96 -2.87 -6.97
C PRO A 247 -15.62 -3.77 -5.80
N LEU A 248 -15.04 -3.22 -4.74
CA LEU A 248 -14.69 -4.01 -3.56
C LEU A 248 -15.94 -4.68 -2.99
N GLY A 249 -15.84 -5.97 -2.72
CA GLY A 249 -16.97 -6.81 -2.29
C GLY A 249 -17.63 -7.58 -3.43
N ASP A 250 -17.28 -7.32 -4.70
CA ASP A 250 -17.70 -8.12 -5.84
C ASP A 250 -16.68 -9.21 -6.17
N GLY A 251 -17.12 -10.21 -6.95
CA GLY A 251 -16.32 -11.37 -7.32
C GLY A 251 -16.30 -12.47 -6.25
N ASP A 252 -15.59 -13.54 -6.57
CA ASP A 252 -15.50 -14.74 -5.70
C ASP A 252 -14.11 -14.89 -5.04
N TYR A 253 -13.14 -14.02 -5.33
CA TYR A 253 -11.87 -13.98 -4.62
C TYR A 253 -12.04 -13.36 -3.23
N ASN A 254 -11.50 -14.01 -2.20
CA ASN A 254 -11.60 -13.52 -0.83
C ASN A 254 -10.62 -12.36 -0.57
N THR A 255 -10.99 -11.14 -1.00
CA THR A 255 -10.16 -9.94 -0.82
C THR A 255 -9.95 -9.57 0.65
N TYR A 256 -10.89 -9.94 1.54
CA TYR A 256 -10.67 -9.76 2.98
C TYR A 256 -9.48 -10.59 3.48
N LEU A 257 -9.33 -11.82 3.05
CA LEU A 257 -8.18 -12.67 3.43
C LEU A 257 -6.87 -12.09 2.91
N TYR A 258 -6.86 -11.52 1.71
CA TYR A 258 -5.70 -10.79 1.18
C TYR A 258 -5.29 -9.63 2.11
N LEU A 259 -6.23 -8.76 2.48
CA LEU A 259 -5.97 -7.65 3.41
C LEU A 259 -5.51 -8.16 4.78
N LYS A 260 -6.26 -9.13 5.35
CA LYS A 260 -5.97 -9.72 6.66
C LYS A 260 -4.56 -10.29 6.74
N THR A 261 -4.09 -10.95 5.69
CA THR A 261 -2.74 -11.51 5.64
C THR A 261 -1.67 -10.42 5.84
N PHE A 262 -1.78 -9.29 5.14
CA PHE A 262 -0.83 -8.18 5.32
C PHE A 262 -0.94 -7.52 6.70
N LEU A 263 -2.16 -7.32 7.21
CA LEU A 263 -2.37 -6.77 8.56
C LEU A 263 -1.78 -7.68 9.65
N ASP A 264 -1.96 -9.00 9.53
CA ASP A 264 -1.39 -9.97 10.48
C ASP A 264 0.15 -10.03 10.39
N LEU A 265 0.73 -9.69 9.25
CA LEU A 265 2.18 -9.52 9.06
C LEU A 265 2.70 -8.14 9.53
N GLY A 266 1.83 -7.27 10.07
CA GLY A 266 2.20 -5.97 10.63
C GLY A 266 2.26 -4.83 9.62
N PHE A 267 1.61 -4.97 8.45
CA PHE A 267 1.52 -3.87 7.47
C PHE A 267 0.63 -2.74 8.00
N ASP A 268 1.17 -1.52 8.03
CA ASP A 268 0.53 -0.30 8.53
C ASP A 268 0.42 0.82 7.46
N GLY A 269 0.85 0.55 6.24
CA GLY A 269 0.82 1.52 5.14
C GLY A 269 -0.58 1.75 4.54
N PRO A 270 -0.71 2.72 3.62
CA PRO A 270 -1.98 3.02 2.97
C PRO A 270 -2.42 1.91 2.01
N VAL A 271 -3.75 1.79 1.87
CA VAL A 271 -4.44 0.80 1.03
C VAL A 271 -5.15 1.52 -0.11
N GLY A 272 -4.78 1.22 -1.34
CA GLY A 272 -5.39 1.80 -2.54
C GLY A 272 -6.52 0.93 -3.09
N LEU A 273 -7.64 1.54 -3.44
CA LEU A 273 -8.71 0.90 -4.20
C LEU A 273 -8.43 1.02 -5.69
N GLN A 274 -8.13 -0.10 -6.34
CA GLN A 274 -8.00 -0.13 -7.81
C GLN A 274 -9.37 -0.04 -8.46
N THR A 275 -9.52 0.93 -9.37
CA THR A 275 -10.81 1.28 -9.98
C THR A 275 -10.79 1.30 -11.51
N PHE A 276 -9.67 0.89 -12.11
CA PHE A 276 -9.51 0.92 -13.56
C PHE A 276 -10.59 0.11 -14.26
N ASN A 277 -11.20 0.70 -15.30
CA ASN A 277 -12.19 0.05 -16.17
C ASN A 277 -13.51 -0.38 -15.49
N ILE A 278 -13.79 -0.01 -14.27
CA ILE A 278 -15.12 -0.19 -13.68
C ILE A 278 -16.12 0.67 -14.46
N LYS A 279 -17.22 0.05 -14.92
CA LYS A 279 -18.19 0.69 -15.84
C LYS A 279 -19.33 1.40 -15.12
N GLN A 280 -19.50 1.17 -13.83
CA GLN A 280 -20.48 1.87 -13.00
C GLN A 280 -20.06 3.34 -12.78
N ASN A 281 -21.02 4.22 -12.53
CA ASN A 281 -20.73 5.59 -12.11
C ASN A 281 -19.90 5.62 -10.84
N SER A 282 -19.08 6.67 -10.70
CA SER A 282 -18.12 6.80 -9.60
C SER A 282 -18.79 6.74 -8.22
N ASP A 283 -19.91 7.44 -8.03
CA ASP A 283 -20.67 7.45 -6.79
C ASP A 283 -21.17 6.04 -6.40
N VAL A 284 -21.59 5.24 -7.37
CA VAL A 284 -22.15 3.89 -7.16
C VAL A 284 -21.06 2.91 -6.68
N HIS A 285 -19.99 2.75 -7.48
CA HIS A 285 -18.97 1.74 -7.15
C HIS A 285 -18.09 2.16 -5.97
N LEU A 286 -17.82 3.48 -5.81
CA LEU A 286 -17.04 3.96 -4.66
C LEU A 286 -17.81 3.82 -3.36
N LYS A 287 -19.14 4.15 -3.34
CA LYS A 287 -19.98 3.94 -2.17
C LYS A 287 -19.97 2.47 -1.72
N ARG A 288 -20.18 1.54 -2.66
CA ARG A 288 -20.14 0.10 -2.36
C ARG A 288 -18.77 -0.32 -1.81
N SER A 289 -17.71 0.17 -2.42
CA SER A 289 -16.35 -0.20 -2.02
C SER A 289 -15.98 0.31 -0.62
N ILE A 290 -16.36 1.54 -0.27
CA ILE A 290 -16.09 2.07 1.09
C ILE A 290 -16.93 1.40 2.16
N GLU A 291 -18.16 0.99 1.85
CA GLU A 291 -19.00 0.20 2.75
C GLU A 291 -18.35 -1.16 3.04
N THR A 292 -17.89 -1.86 2.02
CA THR A 292 -17.15 -3.13 2.17
C THR A 292 -15.83 -2.93 2.95
N TRP A 293 -15.11 -1.84 2.71
CA TRP A 293 -13.90 -1.51 3.49
C TRP A 293 -14.22 -1.36 4.99
N ARG A 294 -15.32 -0.68 5.33
CA ARG A 294 -15.79 -0.57 6.72
C ARG A 294 -16.16 -1.91 7.34
N GLU A 295 -16.73 -2.83 6.55
CA GLU A 295 -17.00 -4.21 6.99
C GLU A 295 -15.70 -4.97 7.24
N PHE A 296 -14.69 -4.85 6.37
CA PHE A 296 -13.39 -5.48 6.58
C PHE A 296 -12.72 -4.99 7.88
N LYS A 297 -12.80 -3.68 8.16
CA LYS A 297 -12.31 -3.11 9.44
C LYS A 297 -13.02 -3.74 10.64
N LYS A 298 -14.33 -3.89 10.60
CA LYS A 298 -15.13 -4.50 11.68
C LYS A 298 -14.76 -5.97 11.88
N ARG A 299 -14.67 -6.74 10.79
CA ARG A 299 -14.27 -8.16 10.84
C ARG A 299 -12.89 -8.34 11.44
N TYR A 300 -11.93 -7.54 11.03
CA TYR A 300 -10.57 -7.62 11.59
C TYR A 300 -10.53 -7.28 13.08
N ALA A 301 -11.32 -6.29 13.51
CA ALA A 301 -11.43 -5.90 14.92
C ALA A 301 -12.10 -6.99 15.79
N SER A 302 -13.06 -7.76 15.23
CA SER A 302 -13.70 -8.90 15.93
C SER A 302 -12.83 -10.16 15.95
N GLY A 303 -11.77 -10.22 15.16
CA GLY A 303 -10.89 -11.39 15.07
C GLY A 303 -11.37 -12.46 14.09
N ASP A 304 -12.30 -12.13 13.20
CA ASP A 304 -12.90 -13.03 12.19
C ASP A 304 -11.99 -13.24 10.96
#